data_41458779f9d6f9b2fb727d01d553d26f
#
_entry.id   41458779f9d6f9b2fb727d01d553d26f
#
_cell.length_a   1.000
_cell.length_b   1.000
_cell.length_c   1.000
_cell.angle_alpha   90.00
_cell.angle_beta   90.00
_cell.angle_gamma   90.00
#
_symmetry.space_group_name_H-M   'P 1'
#
loop_
_entity.id
_entity.type
_entity.pdbx_description
1 polymer ?
#
loop_
_entity_poly.entity_id
_entity_poly.type
_entity_poly.pdbx_seq_one_letter_code
_entity_poly.pdbx_strand_id
1 'polypeptide(L)'
;MKVVMKMKRTYSKNYFEKYAAMTLLSILQLSADMIIIDDCPDLRLPVLNMGIEVTQALTPKEAVADIKKALYASGDLNPFDQKESHIPFVLQKISHAIDRKQKKSAHYKVYDCNGLYIFSHCHNLDADLLLAYFYGQRYHDLFYQQIYINCISEVYVYHLQTQQLVTYHYQAEDLSIMNEEALAYEAISQKERRQIIL
;
A
#
# COMPACT_ATOMS: atom_id res chain seq x y z
N MET A 1 -1.94 -3.90 41.19
CA MET A 1 -2.22 -2.86 40.15
C MET A 1 -1.55 -3.30 38.85
N LYS A 2 -2.29 -3.88 37.92
CA LYS A 2 -1.73 -4.30 36.61
C LYS A 2 -1.56 -3.03 35.75
N VAL A 3 -0.31 -2.63 35.52
CA VAL A 3 0.02 -1.60 34.55
C VAL A 3 -0.29 -2.19 33.17
N VAL A 4 -1.45 -1.86 32.62
CA VAL A 4 -1.75 -2.14 31.23
C VAL A 4 -0.86 -1.21 30.41
N MET A 5 0.29 -1.71 29.97
CA MET A 5 1.10 -1.00 28.98
C MET A 5 0.26 -0.86 27.71
N LYS A 6 -0.31 0.33 27.49
CA LYS A 6 -0.93 0.70 26.20
C LYS A 6 0.16 0.55 25.14
N MET A 7 0.10 -0.51 24.35
CA MET A 7 0.99 -0.68 23.21
C MET A 7 0.77 0.51 22.27
N LYS A 8 1.84 1.27 22.00
CA LYS A 8 1.79 2.32 20.98
C LYS A 8 1.48 1.64 19.65
N ARG A 9 0.35 1.99 19.04
CA ARG A 9 0.01 1.57 17.68
C ARG A 9 0.95 2.32 16.75
N THR A 10 1.80 1.60 16.04
CA THR A 10 2.66 2.14 14.98
C THR A 10 2.23 1.51 13.67
N TYR A 11 2.02 2.33 12.67
CA TYR A 11 1.72 1.85 11.32
C TYR A 11 3.04 1.73 10.56
N SER A 12 3.65 0.55 10.62
CA SER A 12 4.91 0.24 9.96
C SER A 12 4.70 -0.33 8.56
N LYS A 13 5.80 -0.67 7.91
CA LYS A 13 5.83 -1.43 6.65
C LYS A 13 4.88 -2.65 6.71
N ASN A 14 4.94 -3.45 7.78
CA ASN A 14 4.14 -4.67 7.93
C ASN A 14 2.63 -4.40 7.91
N TYR A 15 2.18 -3.30 8.52
CA TYR A 15 0.77 -2.91 8.47
C TYR A 15 0.30 -2.66 7.03
N PHE A 16 1.04 -1.84 6.28
CA PHE A 16 0.68 -1.49 4.91
C PHE A 16 0.75 -2.69 3.97
N GLU A 17 1.73 -3.57 4.14
CA GLU A 17 1.83 -4.80 3.36
C GLU A 17 0.66 -5.75 3.64
N LYS A 18 0.30 -5.96 4.91
CA LYS A 18 -0.85 -6.79 5.26
C LYS A 18 -2.15 -6.21 4.74
N TYR A 19 -2.34 -4.88 4.85
CA TYR A 19 -3.52 -4.21 4.31
C TYR A 19 -3.60 -4.34 2.78
N ALA A 20 -2.50 -4.13 2.08
CA ALA A 20 -2.41 -4.32 0.64
C ALA A 20 -2.70 -5.78 0.24
N ALA A 21 -2.18 -6.75 1.00
CA ALA A 21 -2.46 -8.17 0.77
C ALA A 21 -3.95 -8.48 0.82
N MET A 22 -4.66 -7.96 1.80
CA MET A 22 -6.10 -8.21 1.96
C MET A 22 -6.93 -7.57 0.84
N THR A 23 -6.62 -6.34 0.46
CA THR A 23 -7.29 -5.70 -0.68
C THR A 23 -7.02 -6.45 -1.99
N LEU A 24 -5.79 -6.93 -2.22
CA LEU A 24 -5.45 -7.74 -3.39
C LEU A 24 -6.18 -9.07 -3.42
N LEU A 25 -6.29 -9.77 -2.29
CA LEU A 25 -7.05 -11.01 -2.19
C LEU A 25 -8.53 -10.79 -2.55
N SER A 26 -9.12 -9.69 -2.08
CA SER A 26 -10.48 -9.29 -2.42
C SER A 26 -10.62 -8.98 -3.92
N ILE A 27 -9.73 -8.18 -4.50
CA ILE A 27 -9.73 -7.83 -5.93
C ILE A 27 -9.60 -9.07 -6.82
N LEU A 28 -8.70 -9.98 -6.45
CA LEU A 28 -8.37 -11.17 -7.23
C LEU A 28 -9.27 -12.37 -6.88
N GLN A 29 -10.17 -12.23 -5.91
CA GLN A 29 -11.08 -13.27 -5.40
C GLN A 29 -10.33 -14.55 -4.96
N LEU A 30 -9.22 -14.35 -4.23
CA LEU A 30 -8.35 -15.42 -3.73
C LEU A 30 -8.51 -15.61 -2.22
N SER A 31 -8.16 -16.80 -1.73
CA SER A 31 -8.10 -17.10 -0.29
C SER A 31 -6.80 -16.63 0.36
N ALA A 32 -6.82 -16.45 1.67
CA ALA A 32 -5.71 -15.84 2.43
C ALA A 32 -4.40 -16.65 2.37
N ASP A 33 -4.46 -17.95 2.15
CA ASP A 33 -3.30 -18.84 2.01
C ASP A 33 -2.58 -18.72 0.65
N MET A 34 -3.16 -17.98 -0.31
CA MET A 34 -2.61 -17.79 -1.64
C MET A 34 -1.64 -16.61 -1.75
N ILE A 35 -1.47 -15.81 -0.69
CA ILE A 35 -0.56 -14.68 -0.67
C ILE A 35 0.50 -14.84 0.42
N ILE A 36 1.73 -14.50 0.09
CA ILE A 36 2.87 -14.54 1.01
C ILE A 36 3.39 -13.12 1.15
N ILE A 37 3.50 -12.63 2.39
CA ILE A 37 4.16 -11.37 2.72
C ILE A 37 5.65 -11.68 2.89
N ASP A 38 6.51 -10.97 2.15
CA ASP A 38 7.96 -11.22 2.09
C ASP A 38 8.71 -9.88 2.00
N ASP A 39 10.03 -9.92 1.88
CA ASP A 39 10.84 -8.70 1.77
C ASP A 39 11.12 -8.26 0.33
N CYS A 40 11.10 -9.19 -0.64
CA CYS A 40 11.41 -8.87 -2.03
C CYS A 40 10.83 -9.92 -3.01
N PRO A 41 9.71 -9.63 -3.65
CA PRO A 41 8.84 -8.47 -3.49
C PRO A 41 8.08 -8.50 -2.16
N ASP A 42 7.49 -7.36 -1.78
CA ASP A 42 6.74 -7.24 -0.53
C ASP A 42 5.58 -8.24 -0.42
N LEU A 43 4.93 -8.59 -1.56
CA LEU A 43 3.87 -9.60 -1.63
C LEU A 43 4.12 -10.56 -2.81
N ARG A 44 3.92 -11.85 -2.57
CA ARG A 44 3.98 -12.89 -3.60
C ARG A 44 2.68 -13.68 -3.68
N LEU A 45 2.19 -13.90 -4.89
CA LEU A 45 1.06 -14.76 -5.20
C LEU A 45 1.55 -15.91 -6.10
N PRO A 46 2.02 -17.02 -5.52
CA PRO A 46 2.66 -18.10 -6.29
C PRO A 46 1.74 -18.73 -7.35
N VAL A 47 0.44 -18.84 -7.05
CA VAL A 47 -0.57 -19.43 -7.96
C VAL A 47 -0.69 -18.63 -9.26
N LEU A 48 -0.47 -17.31 -9.21
CA LEU A 48 -0.53 -16.42 -10.37
C LEU A 48 0.86 -16.07 -10.92
N ASN A 49 1.92 -16.62 -10.36
CA ASN A 49 3.30 -16.18 -10.61
C ASN A 49 3.42 -14.65 -10.62
N MET A 50 2.88 -14.02 -9.56
CA MET A 50 2.80 -12.56 -9.42
C MET A 50 3.60 -12.07 -8.23
N GLY A 51 4.35 -10.96 -8.44
CA GLY A 51 5.08 -10.24 -7.41
C GLY A 51 4.62 -8.79 -7.32
N ILE A 52 4.34 -8.30 -6.11
CA ILE A 52 3.83 -6.94 -5.88
C ILE A 52 4.74 -6.20 -4.90
N GLU A 53 5.21 -5.03 -5.32
CA GLU A 53 5.89 -4.07 -4.44
C GLU A 53 4.86 -3.14 -3.81
N VAL A 54 5.01 -2.84 -2.52
CA VAL A 54 4.11 -1.94 -1.78
C VAL A 54 4.85 -0.65 -1.43
N THR A 55 4.17 0.48 -1.57
CA THR A 55 4.75 1.79 -1.22
C THR A 55 3.67 2.80 -0.85
N GLN A 56 4.09 3.96 -0.37
CA GLN A 56 3.23 5.09 -0.05
C GLN A 56 3.63 6.31 -0.87
N ALA A 57 2.65 7.05 -1.37
CA ALA A 57 2.84 8.31 -2.08
C ALA A 57 2.98 9.47 -1.08
N LEU A 58 4.07 9.48 -0.33
CA LEU A 58 4.42 10.50 0.65
C LEU A 58 5.68 11.25 0.25
N THR A 59 5.71 12.54 0.57
CA THR A 59 6.96 13.31 0.55
C THR A 59 7.87 12.86 1.71
N PRO A 60 9.19 13.08 1.64
CA PRO A 60 10.10 12.77 2.74
C PRO A 60 9.70 13.45 4.07
N LYS A 61 9.14 14.66 4.00
CA LYS A 61 8.68 15.41 5.19
C LYS A 61 7.46 14.74 5.82
N GLU A 62 6.49 14.31 5.01
CA GLU A 62 5.30 13.60 5.48
C GLU A 62 5.67 12.25 6.10
N ALA A 63 6.55 11.48 5.46
CA ALA A 63 7.02 10.20 5.99
C ALA A 63 7.70 10.36 7.36
N VAL A 64 8.56 11.38 7.54
CA VAL A 64 9.18 11.68 8.83
C VAL A 64 8.14 12.15 9.86
N ALA A 65 7.15 12.94 9.46
CA ALA A 65 6.08 13.40 10.34
C ALA A 65 5.22 12.23 10.83
N ASP A 66 4.92 11.27 9.96
CA ASP A 66 4.16 10.07 10.31
C ASP A 66 4.92 9.19 11.32
N ILE A 67 6.24 9.00 11.13
CA ILE A 67 7.08 8.29 12.10
C ILE A 67 7.05 9.00 13.45
N LYS A 68 7.19 10.33 13.48
CA LYS A 68 7.14 11.11 14.72
C LYS A 68 5.77 11.02 15.39
N LYS A 69 4.67 11.13 14.64
CA LYS A 69 3.32 10.93 15.18
C LYS A 69 3.19 9.54 15.80
N ALA A 70 3.62 8.50 15.13
CA ALA A 70 3.57 7.13 15.63
C ALA A 70 4.36 6.94 16.93
N LEU A 71 5.51 7.63 17.09
CA LEU A 71 6.36 7.54 18.28
C LEU A 71 5.81 8.33 19.49
N TYR A 72 5.19 9.48 19.25
CA TYR A 72 4.87 10.44 20.32
C TYR A 72 3.37 10.64 20.58
N ALA A 73 2.49 10.21 19.68
CA ALA A 73 1.06 10.37 19.89
C ALA A 73 0.50 9.44 20.96
N SER A 74 -0.38 9.99 21.81
CA SER A 74 -1.10 9.26 22.85
C SER A 74 -2.49 8.78 22.43
N GLY A 75 -2.93 9.08 21.20
CA GLY A 75 -4.25 8.77 20.67
C GLY A 75 -4.28 7.68 19.59
N ASP A 76 -5.45 7.34 19.14
CA ASP A 76 -5.63 6.48 17.98
C ASP A 76 -5.25 7.26 16.71
N LEU A 77 -4.18 6.80 16.06
CA LEU A 77 -3.76 7.33 14.77
C LEU A 77 -4.56 6.62 13.68
N ASN A 78 -5.06 7.40 12.72
CA ASN A 78 -5.60 6.85 11.49
C ASN A 78 -4.47 6.78 10.45
N PRO A 79 -4.08 5.59 9.97
CA PRO A 79 -3.01 5.46 8.97
C PRO A 79 -3.40 6.06 7.62
N PHE A 80 -4.70 6.26 7.40
CA PHE A 80 -5.27 6.81 6.18
C PHE A 80 -5.71 8.27 6.32
N ASP A 81 -5.19 9.02 7.29
CA ASP A 81 -5.40 10.45 7.35
C ASP A 81 -5.00 11.08 6.02
N GLN A 82 -5.92 11.85 5.45
CA GLN A 82 -5.65 12.57 4.21
C GLN A 82 -4.52 13.56 4.42
N LYS A 83 -3.45 13.40 3.63
CA LYS A 83 -2.26 14.26 3.72
C LYS A 83 -2.35 15.49 2.83
N GLU A 84 -3.05 15.37 1.72
CA GLU A 84 -3.14 16.38 0.70
C GLU A 84 -4.44 16.22 -0.09
N SER A 85 -5.13 17.32 -0.34
CA SER A 85 -6.36 17.37 -1.14
C SER A 85 -6.18 18.04 -2.51
N HIS A 86 -5.03 18.67 -2.75
CA HIS A 86 -4.73 19.29 -4.03
C HIS A 86 -4.33 18.22 -5.05
N ILE A 87 -5.25 17.83 -5.90
CA ILE A 87 -5.13 16.69 -6.82
C ILE A 87 -3.85 16.69 -7.67
N PRO A 88 -3.42 17.79 -8.31
CA PRO A 88 -2.16 17.81 -9.05
C PRO A 88 -0.95 17.40 -8.22
N PHE A 89 -0.92 17.78 -6.94
CA PHE A 89 0.17 17.41 -6.05
C PHE A 89 0.09 15.93 -5.61
N VAL A 90 -1.12 15.40 -5.42
CA VAL A 90 -1.35 13.96 -5.18
C VAL A 90 -0.83 13.13 -6.34
N LEU A 91 -1.19 13.49 -7.57
CA LEU A 91 -0.73 12.82 -8.80
C LEU A 91 0.80 12.89 -8.94
N GLN A 92 1.41 14.02 -8.63
CA GLN A 92 2.86 14.15 -8.61
C GLN A 92 3.51 13.21 -7.56
N LYS A 93 2.94 13.08 -6.37
CA LYS A 93 3.45 12.14 -5.34
C LYS A 93 3.34 10.68 -5.79
N ILE A 94 2.23 10.32 -6.47
CA ILE A 94 2.06 8.99 -7.08
C ILE A 94 3.16 8.76 -8.13
N SER A 95 3.37 9.69 -9.06
CA SER A 95 4.44 9.60 -10.06
C SER A 95 5.82 9.41 -9.43
N HIS A 96 6.15 10.21 -8.42
CA HIS A 96 7.41 10.06 -7.70
C HIS A 96 7.56 8.71 -7.00
N ALA A 97 6.46 8.12 -6.51
CA ALA A 97 6.48 6.78 -5.93
C ALA A 97 6.77 5.71 -7.00
N ILE A 98 6.15 5.83 -8.18
CA ILE A 98 6.40 4.96 -9.34
C ILE A 98 7.87 5.07 -9.75
N ASP A 99 8.39 6.26 -10.00
CA ASP A 99 9.77 6.50 -10.44
C ASP A 99 10.79 5.95 -9.44
N ARG A 100 10.53 6.15 -8.14
CA ARG A 100 11.40 5.66 -7.07
C ARG A 100 11.49 4.13 -7.06
N LYS A 101 10.37 3.44 -7.24
CA LYS A 101 10.32 1.97 -7.28
C LYS A 101 10.87 1.44 -8.61
N GLN A 102 10.59 2.11 -9.73
CA GLN A 102 11.15 1.78 -11.05
C GLN A 102 12.69 1.81 -11.04
N LYS A 103 13.31 2.82 -10.43
CA LYS A 103 14.78 2.90 -10.32
C LYS A 103 15.40 1.72 -9.55
N LYS A 104 14.63 1.07 -8.67
CA LYS A 104 15.08 -0.08 -7.88
C LYS A 104 14.80 -1.42 -8.56
N SER A 105 13.95 -1.44 -9.58
CA SER A 105 13.44 -2.67 -10.20
C SER A 105 14.54 -3.52 -10.88
N ALA A 106 15.68 -2.95 -11.23
CA ALA A 106 16.82 -3.69 -11.77
C ALA A 106 17.33 -4.83 -10.85
N HIS A 107 16.98 -4.78 -9.56
CA HIS A 107 17.36 -5.79 -8.56
C HIS A 107 16.18 -6.69 -8.17
N TYR A 108 14.99 -6.50 -8.77
CA TYR A 108 13.81 -7.27 -8.42
C TYR A 108 13.74 -8.56 -9.22
N LYS A 109 13.19 -9.59 -8.58
CA LYS A 109 12.84 -10.83 -9.29
C LYS A 109 11.71 -10.55 -10.26
N VAL A 110 11.85 -11.09 -11.48
CA VAL A 110 10.81 -10.98 -12.52
C VAL A 110 9.81 -12.11 -12.36
N TYR A 111 8.54 -11.76 -12.36
CA TYR A 111 7.38 -12.65 -12.37
C TYR A 111 6.61 -12.48 -13.67
N ASP A 112 5.66 -13.36 -13.96
CA ASP A 112 4.79 -13.21 -15.13
C ASP A 112 3.96 -11.93 -15.05
N CYS A 113 3.60 -11.53 -13.83
CA CYS A 113 3.00 -10.23 -13.56
C CYS A 113 3.72 -9.55 -12.38
N ASN A 114 4.30 -8.39 -12.62
CA ASN A 114 4.88 -7.54 -11.60
C ASN A 114 3.96 -6.36 -11.35
N GLY A 115 3.55 -6.16 -10.12
CA GLY A 115 2.66 -5.07 -9.73
C GLY A 115 3.31 -4.08 -8.77
N LEU A 116 2.76 -2.88 -8.74
CA LEU A 116 3.11 -1.85 -7.78
C LEU A 116 1.85 -1.37 -7.06
N TYR A 117 1.80 -1.54 -5.75
CA TYR A 117 0.69 -1.10 -4.90
C TYR A 117 1.08 0.19 -4.17
N ILE A 118 0.29 1.24 -4.35
CA ILE A 118 0.58 2.59 -3.84
C ILE A 118 -0.58 3.08 -2.97
N PHE A 119 -0.30 3.41 -1.71
CA PHE A 119 -1.23 4.14 -0.87
C PHE A 119 -1.14 5.64 -1.19
N SER A 120 -2.22 6.22 -1.73
CA SER A 120 -2.24 7.62 -2.17
C SER A 120 -2.44 8.63 -1.02
N HIS A 121 -3.05 8.19 0.09
CA HIS A 121 -3.49 9.06 1.20
C HIS A 121 -4.46 10.17 0.76
N CYS A 122 -5.27 9.90 -0.26
CA CYS A 122 -6.23 10.83 -0.81
C CYS A 122 -7.57 10.10 -1.03
N HIS A 123 -8.65 10.66 -0.50
CA HIS A 123 -10.00 10.07 -0.61
C HIS A 123 -10.77 10.50 -1.86
N ASN A 124 -10.41 11.62 -2.45
CA ASN A 124 -11.17 12.27 -3.53
C ASN A 124 -10.43 12.27 -4.86
N LEU A 125 -9.59 11.27 -5.09
CA LEU A 125 -8.95 11.08 -6.39
C LEU A 125 -9.98 10.43 -7.33
N ASP A 126 -10.27 11.11 -8.42
CA ASP A 126 -11.22 10.67 -9.42
C ASP A 126 -10.58 9.75 -10.46
N ALA A 127 -11.34 8.73 -10.91
CA ALA A 127 -10.85 7.73 -11.86
C ALA A 127 -10.47 8.33 -13.23
N ASP A 128 -11.28 9.27 -13.73
CA ASP A 128 -11.04 9.89 -15.05
C ASP A 128 -9.80 10.80 -15.00
N LEU A 129 -9.63 11.53 -13.91
CA LEU A 129 -8.42 12.34 -13.68
C LEU A 129 -7.17 11.48 -13.59
N LEU A 130 -7.24 10.35 -12.87
CA LEU A 130 -6.13 9.42 -12.75
C LEU A 130 -5.79 8.77 -14.10
N LEU A 131 -6.80 8.34 -14.85
CA LEU A 131 -6.62 7.76 -16.17
C LEU A 131 -6.00 8.76 -17.14
N ALA A 132 -6.52 9.99 -17.20
CA ALA A 132 -5.97 11.07 -18.03
C ALA A 132 -4.52 11.37 -17.66
N TYR A 133 -4.20 11.34 -16.37
CA TYR A 133 -2.83 11.54 -15.90
C TYR A 133 -1.90 10.43 -16.38
N PHE A 134 -2.27 9.16 -16.25
CA PHE A 134 -1.46 8.04 -16.73
C PHE A 134 -1.23 8.06 -18.24
N TYR A 135 -2.23 8.41 -19.03
CA TYR A 135 -2.07 8.62 -20.46
C TYR A 135 -1.04 9.72 -20.80
N GLY A 136 -1.06 10.82 -20.03
CA GLY A 136 -0.12 11.92 -20.19
C GLY A 136 1.33 11.56 -19.85
N GLN A 137 1.54 10.64 -18.91
CA GLN A 137 2.89 10.23 -18.48
C GLN A 137 3.58 9.24 -19.41
N ARG A 138 2.85 8.61 -20.34
CA ARG A 138 3.39 7.63 -21.30
C ARG A 138 4.24 6.53 -20.65
N TYR A 139 3.71 5.91 -19.60
CA TYR A 139 4.36 4.77 -18.92
C TYR A 139 4.40 3.52 -19.80
N HIS A 140 5.27 3.44 -20.81
CA HIS A 140 5.33 2.32 -21.75
C HIS A 140 6.33 1.23 -21.34
N ASP A 141 7.40 1.62 -20.64
CA ASP A 141 8.53 0.74 -20.34
C ASP A 141 8.75 0.55 -18.83
N LEU A 142 7.67 0.48 -18.05
CA LEU A 142 7.80 0.17 -16.63
C LEU A 142 8.04 -1.32 -16.42
N PHE A 143 8.76 -1.65 -15.36
CA PHE A 143 8.92 -3.01 -14.85
C PHE A 143 7.57 -3.64 -14.46
N TYR A 144 6.61 -2.80 -14.05
CA TYR A 144 5.30 -3.19 -13.58
C TYR A 144 4.30 -3.30 -14.73
N GLN A 145 3.49 -4.36 -14.74
CA GLN A 145 2.37 -4.53 -15.66
C GLN A 145 1.06 -3.97 -15.08
N GLN A 146 0.99 -3.86 -13.74
CA GLN A 146 -0.19 -3.35 -13.05
C GLN A 146 0.22 -2.36 -11.96
N ILE A 147 -0.52 -1.25 -11.85
CA ILE A 147 -0.36 -0.27 -10.78
C ILE A 147 -1.69 -0.19 -10.03
N TYR A 148 -1.63 -0.46 -8.74
CA TYR A 148 -2.75 -0.38 -7.80
C TYR A 148 -2.64 0.93 -7.02
N ILE A 149 -3.65 1.79 -7.07
CA ILE A 149 -3.70 3.05 -6.32
C ILE A 149 -4.80 2.93 -5.28
N ASN A 150 -4.42 2.80 -4.02
CA ASN A 150 -5.35 2.76 -2.91
C ASN A 150 -5.73 4.19 -2.47
N CYS A 151 -7.01 4.50 -2.56
CA CYS A 151 -7.65 5.75 -2.13
C CYS A 151 -8.62 5.50 -0.96
N ILE A 152 -8.31 4.52 -0.13
CA ILE A 152 -9.04 4.09 1.07
C ILE A 152 -10.30 3.29 0.72
N SER A 153 -11.43 3.94 0.41
CA SER A 153 -12.67 3.27 0.00
C SER A 153 -12.66 2.78 -1.45
N GLU A 154 -11.64 3.14 -2.19
CA GLU A 154 -11.49 2.76 -3.59
C GLU A 154 -10.07 2.30 -3.88
N VAL A 155 -9.95 1.29 -4.73
CA VAL A 155 -8.66 0.88 -5.31
C VAL A 155 -8.79 0.91 -6.83
N TYR A 156 -7.98 1.75 -7.44
CA TYR A 156 -7.85 1.83 -8.89
C TYR A 156 -6.75 0.90 -9.36
N VAL A 157 -7.04 0.06 -10.34
CA VAL A 157 -6.07 -0.86 -10.96
C VAL A 157 -5.83 -0.43 -12.40
N TYR A 158 -4.65 0.12 -12.66
CA TYR A 158 -4.24 0.50 -14.00
C TYR A 158 -3.42 -0.63 -14.64
N HIS A 159 -3.89 -1.14 -15.77
CA HIS A 159 -3.23 -2.14 -16.58
C HIS A 159 -2.40 -1.45 -17.68
N LEU A 160 -1.08 -1.52 -17.60
CA LEU A 160 -0.20 -0.79 -18.50
C LEU A 160 -0.33 -1.25 -19.97
N GLN A 161 -0.48 -2.54 -20.19
CA GLN A 161 -0.55 -3.09 -21.55
C GLN A 161 -1.81 -2.66 -22.29
N THR A 162 -2.96 -2.69 -21.63
CA THR A 162 -4.26 -2.32 -22.21
C THR A 162 -4.61 -0.86 -22.02
N GLN A 163 -3.86 -0.15 -21.16
CA GLN A 163 -4.13 1.23 -20.74
C GLN A 163 -5.53 1.42 -20.14
N GLN A 164 -6.04 0.39 -19.48
CA GLN A 164 -7.36 0.41 -18.83
C GLN A 164 -7.23 0.61 -17.34
N LEU A 165 -8.18 1.35 -16.78
CA LEU A 165 -8.36 1.54 -15.34
C LEU A 165 -9.62 0.82 -14.89
N VAL A 166 -9.49 -0.01 -13.86
CA VAL A 166 -10.61 -0.69 -13.21
C VAL A 166 -10.72 -0.16 -11.78
N THR A 167 -11.95 0.12 -11.32
CA THR A 167 -12.22 0.63 -9.97
C THR A 167 -12.87 -0.46 -9.12
N TYR A 168 -12.34 -0.65 -7.90
CA TYR A 168 -12.90 -1.52 -6.88
C TYR A 168 -13.33 -0.67 -5.69
N HIS A 169 -14.57 -0.85 -5.22
CA HIS A 169 -15.15 -0.10 -4.10
C HIS A 169 -15.24 -1.00 -2.87
N TYR A 170 -14.95 -0.46 -1.71
CA TYR A 170 -15.02 -1.13 -0.42
C TYR A 170 -16.02 -0.42 0.50
N GLN A 171 -16.84 -1.20 1.18
CA GLN A 171 -17.74 -0.68 2.20
C GLN A 171 -16.98 -0.42 3.51
N ALA A 172 -17.56 0.39 4.40
CA ALA A 172 -16.94 0.74 5.67
C ALA A 172 -16.62 -0.49 6.53
N GLU A 173 -17.48 -1.51 6.47
CA GLU A 173 -17.31 -2.78 7.17
C GLU A 173 -16.07 -3.54 6.68
N ASP A 174 -15.87 -3.62 5.35
CA ASP A 174 -14.69 -4.28 4.76
C ASP A 174 -13.41 -3.56 5.18
N LEU A 175 -13.42 -2.23 5.14
CA LEU A 175 -12.28 -1.41 5.54
C LEU A 175 -11.94 -1.60 7.03
N SER A 176 -12.96 -1.73 7.89
CA SER A 176 -12.76 -2.00 9.32
C SER A 176 -12.10 -3.36 9.54
N ILE A 177 -12.57 -4.41 8.89
CA ILE A 177 -12.00 -5.75 8.96
C ILE A 177 -10.54 -5.74 8.50
N MET A 178 -10.26 -5.14 7.34
CA MET A 178 -8.90 -5.03 6.81
C MET A 178 -7.97 -4.29 7.76
N ASN A 179 -8.45 -3.19 8.36
CA ASN A 179 -7.68 -2.42 9.33
C ASN A 179 -7.38 -3.22 10.60
N GLU A 180 -8.37 -3.92 11.16
CA GLU A 180 -8.20 -4.72 12.38
C GLU A 180 -7.20 -5.87 12.16
N GLU A 181 -7.30 -6.58 11.05
CA GLU A 181 -6.37 -7.66 10.72
C GLU A 181 -4.94 -7.13 10.46
N ALA A 182 -4.80 -6.00 9.78
CA ALA A 182 -3.50 -5.40 9.55
C ALA A 182 -2.85 -4.93 10.86
N LEU A 183 -3.64 -4.39 11.81
CA LEU A 183 -3.17 -4.03 13.15
C LEU A 183 -2.79 -5.27 13.97
N ALA A 184 -3.55 -6.35 13.89
CA ALA A 184 -3.22 -7.59 14.58
C ALA A 184 -1.91 -8.20 14.06
N TYR A 185 -1.71 -8.21 12.74
CA TYR A 185 -0.47 -8.66 12.10
C TYR A 185 0.74 -7.82 12.53
N GLU A 186 0.61 -6.49 12.53
CA GLU A 186 1.63 -5.56 13.01
C GLU A 186 2.04 -5.86 14.45
N ALA A 187 1.06 -6.09 15.34
CA ALA A 187 1.30 -6.36 16.74
C ALA A 187 2.08 -7.68 16.97
N ILE A 188 1.82 -8.71 16.18
CA ILE A 188 2.55 -9.99 16.22
C ILE A 188 3.98 -9.78 15.76
N SER A 189 4.18 -9.17 14.60
CA SER A 189 5.51 -8.90 14.03
C SER A 189 6.40 -8.07 14.96
N GLN A 190 5.82 -7.12 15.69
CA GLN A 190 6.57 -6.33 16.69
C GLN A 190 6.99 -7.17 17.91
N LYS A 191 6.20 -8.15 18.35
CA LYS A 191 6.56 -9.04 19.45
C LYS A 191 7.71 -9.96 19.06
N GLU A 192 7.66 -10.55 17.88
CA GLU A 192 8.71 -11.43 17.36
C GLU A 192 10.05 -10.72 17.26
N ARG A 193 10.07 -9.49 16.70
CA ARG A 193 11.29 -8.67 16.63
C ARG A 193 11.91 -8.37 18.01
N ARG A 194 11.08 -8.18 19.05
CA ARG A 194 11.58 -7.94 20.42
C ARG A 194 12.19 -9.17 21.06
N GLN A 195 11.72 -10.37 20.70
CA GLN A 195 12.27 -11.63 21.23
C GLN A 195 13.63 -11.98 20.60
N ILE A 196 13.94 -11.49 19.42
CA ILE A 196 15.22 -11.72 18.73
C ILE A 196 16.33 -10.80 19.28
N ILE A 197 15.97 -9.69 19.93
CA ILE A 197 16.92 -8.67 20.43
C ILE A 197 17.30 -8.92 21.90
N LEU A 198 16.69 -9.87 22.58
CA LEU A 198 16.98 -10.30 23.95
C LEU A 198 17.79 -11.60 23.94
#